data_e76cdc49e15b8be1cfe0fc5243a66356
#
_entry.id   e76cdc49e15b8be1cfe0fc5243a66356
#
_cell.length_a   1.000
_cell.length_b   1.000
_cell.length_c   1.000
_cell.angle_alpha   90.00
_cell.angle_beta   90.00
_cell.angle_gamma   90.00
#
_symmetry.space_group_name_H-M   'P 1'
#
loop_
_entity.id
_entity.type
_entity.pdbx_description
1 polymer ?
#
loop_
_entity_poly.entity_id
_entity_poly.type
_entity_poly.pdbx_seq_one_letter_code
_entity_poly.pdbx_strand_id
1 'polypeptide(L)'
;MDLYFSYISSYSQKVLLGLYEKNVAFTPHLVDLTSQEERARFREFYPFGKVPLLVRDDGRMIPESSIILEYLDQTFPQSPRLIPADQEDARQVRLLDRMCDLYLNDPVVSMILESWKPEPQQDSEVMDKAAERVGLMYRFLGDHLSGRDFLAGNQFTMADCAAIPPLYFAKTFADFSSVGQLQDYWDRVSQRPAVIRMWREAEPYVRALMGE
;
A
#
# COMPACT_ATOMS: atom_id res chain seq x y z
N MET A 1 -18.26 -6.50 -8.59
CA MET A 1 -16.93 -6.06 -9.07
C MET A 1 -15.87 -7.04 -8.62
N ASP A 2 -14.88 -7.28 -9.45
CA ASP A 2 -13.81 -8.25 -9.26
C ASP A 2 -12.50 -7.53 -8.98
N LEU A 3 -11.74 -7.96 -7.97
CA LEU A 3 -10.42 -7.41 -7.66
C LEU A 3 -9.35 -8.46 -7.91
N TYR A 4 -8.49 -8.20 -8.90
CA TYR A 4 -7.27 -8.97 -9.14
C TYR A 4 -6.15 -8.37 -8.31
N PHE A 5 -5.56 -9.15 -7.41
CA PHE A 5 -4.62 -8.65 -6.42
C PHE A 5 -3.65 -9.73 -5.93
N SER A 6 -2.63 -9.32 -5.21
CA SER A 6 -1.72 -10.22 -4.49
C SER A 6 -1.50 -9.71 -3.07
N TYR A 7 -1.55 -10.59 -2.07
CA TYR A 7 -1.30 -10.20 -0.68
C TYR A 7 0.14 -9.75 -0.42
N ILE A 8 1.10 -10.12 -1.26
CA ILE A 8 2.49 -9.65 -1.15
C ILE A 8 2.75 -8.31 -1.84
N SER A 9 1.74 -7.74 -2.49
CA SER A 9 1.83 -6.44 -3.15
C SER A 9 1.33 -5.33 -2.23
N SER A 10 2.20 -4.41 -1.84
CA SER A 10 1.86 -3.23 -1.05
C SER A 10 0.77 -2.36 -1.72
N TYR A 11 0.79 -2.23 -3.05
CA TYR A 11 -0.26 -1.55 -3.80
C TYR A 11 -1.61 -2.28 -3.75
N SER A 12 -1.61 -3.62 -3.73
CA SER A 12 -2.84 -4.39 -3.52
C SER A 12 -3.36 -4.23 -2.10
N GLN A 13 -2.47 -4.28 -1.11
CA GLN A 13 -2.82 -4.07 0.30
C GLN A 13 -3.42 -2.67 0.54
N LYS A 14 -2.92 -1.64 -0.14
CA LYS A 14 -3.49 -0.28 -0.15
C LYS A 14 -4.96 -0.29 -0.56
N VAL A 15 -5.33 -1.01 -1.63
CA VAL A 15 -6.72 -1.13 -2.09
C VAL A 15 -7.56 -1.97 -1.13
N LEU A 16 -7.01 -3.07 -0.60
CA LEU A 16 -7.69 -3.90 0.40
C LEU A 16 -8.05 -3.09 1.66
N LEU A 17 -7.13 -2.22 2.14
CA LEU A 17 -7.40 -1.32 3.26
C LEU A 17 -8.60 -0.41 2.96
N GLY A 18 -8.64 0.21 1.79
CA GLY A 18 -9.77 1.06 1.41
C GLY A 18 -11.09 0.30 1.33
N LEU A 19 -11.09 -0.91 0.75
CA LEU A 19 -12.27 -1.78 0.68
C LEU A 19 -12.77 -2.18 2.08
N TYR A 20 -11.85 -2.52 2.99
CA TYR A 20 -12.19 -2.93 4.36
C TYR A 20 -12.66 -1.75 5.22
N GLU A 21 -12.02 -0.58 5.13
CA GLU A 21 -12.46 0.64 5.81
C GLU A 21 -13.85 1.07 5.34
N LYS A 22 -14.14 0.93 4.06
CA LYS A 22 -15.45 1.25 3.48
C LYS A 22 -16.48 0.13 3.66
N ASN A 23 -16.06 -1.05 4.15
CA ASN A 23 -16.91 -2.25 4.23
C ASN A 23 -17.59 -2.60 2.89
N VAL A 24 -16.83 -2.51 1.80
CA VAL A 24 -17.32 -2.79 0.43
C VAL A 24 -16.97 -4.22 0.05
N ALA A 25 -17.98 -4.99 -0.39
CA ALA A 25 -17.80 -6.35 -0.86
C ALA A 25 -17.23 -6.39 -2.29
N PHE A 26 -16.36 -7.37 -2.55
CA PHE A 26 -15.77 -7.63 -3.85
C PHE A 26 -15.54 -9.13 -4.05
N THR A 27 -15.41 -9.57 -5.29
CA THR A 27 -14.99 -10.93 -5.64
C THR A 27 -13.46 -10.97 -5.73
N PRO A 28 -12.76 -11.74 -4.89
CA PRO A 28 -11.31 -11.79 -4.90
C PRO A 28 -10.78 -12.71 -6.01
N HIS A 29 -9.79 -12.23 -6.75
CA HIS A 29 -9.00 -13.00 -7.72
C HIS A 29 -7.52 -12.85 -7.37
N LEU A 30 -6.96 -13.87 -6.72
CA LEU A 30 -5.55 -13.88 -6.36
C LEU A 30 -4.68 -14.07 -7.60
N VAL A 31 -3.61 -13.28 -7.70
CA VAL A 31 -2.56 -13.41 -8.70
C VAL A 31 -1.27 -13.75 -7.97
N ASP A 32 -0.73 -14.94 -8.24
CA ASP A 32 0.56 -15.34 -7.70
C ASP A 32 1.70 -14.64 -8.44
N LEU A 33 2.28 -13.61 -7.79
CA LEU A 33 3.40 -12.84 -8.34
C LEU A 33 4.72 -13.61 -8.29
N THR A 34 4.81 -14.73 -7.58
CA THR A 34 6.01 -15.57 -7.54
C THR A 34 6.04 -16.56 -8.71
N SER A 35 4.87 -16.93 -9.24
CA SER A 35 4.73 -17.83 -10.39
C SER A 35 4.92 -17.08 -11.71
N GLN A 36 5.89 -17.52 -12.52
CA GLN A 36 6.12 -16.98 -13.86
C GLN A 36 4.92 -17.26 -14.79
N GLU A 37 4.31 -18.44 -14.68
CA GLU A 37 3.17 -18.86 -15.48
C GLU A 37 1.94 -17.98 -15.17
N GLU A 38 1.61 -17.82 -13.88
CA GLU A 38 0.47 -16.96 -13.46
C GLU A 38 0.66 -15.50 -13.89
N ARG A 39 1.89 -14.97 -13.78
CA ARG A 39 2.20 -13.62 -14.30
C ARG A 39 2.04 -13.52 -15.83
N ALA A 40 2.44 -14.55 -16.58
CA ALA A 40 2.26 -14.58 -18.02
C ALA A 40 0.76 -14.61 -18.38
N ARG A 41 0.00 -15.52 -17.75
CA ARG A 41 -1.45 -15.63 -17.92
C ARG A 41 -2.18 -14.32 -17.56
N PHE A 42 -1.79 -13.67 -16.48
CA PHE A 42 -2.40 -12.39 -16.09
C PHE A 42 -2.09 -11.27 -17.09
N ARG A 43 -0.91 -11.29 -17.76
CA ARG A 43 -0.59 -10.34 -18.84
C ARG A 43 -1.42 -10.53 -20.10
N GLU A 44 -1.91 -11.72 -20.38
CA GLU A 44 -2.84 -11.95 -21.49
C GLU A 44 -4.19 -11.25 -21.22
N PHE A 45 -4.61 -11.20 -19.95
CA PHE A 45 -5.81 -10.52 -19.51
C PHE A 45 -5.59 -8.99 -19.35
N TYR A 46 -4.50 -8.59 -18.69
CA TYR A 46 -4.12 -7.19 -18.47
C TYR A 46 -2.65 -6.98 -18.88
N PRO A 47 -2.38 -6.36 -20.04
CA PRO A 47 -1.02 -6.34 -20.64
C PRO A 47 0.08 -5.76 -19.79
N PHE A 48 -0.23 -4.78 -18.90
CA PHE A 48 0.75 -4.24 -17.96
C PHE A 48 1.15 -5.23 -16.87
N GLY A 49 0.33 -6.28 -16.60
CA GLY A 49 0.62 -7.32 -15.62
C GLY A 49 0.82 -6.80 -14.20
N LYS A 50 0.23 -5.65 -13.88
CA LYS A 50 0.32 -5.02 -12.56
C LYS A 50 -0.95 -5.25 -11.74
N VAL A 51 -0.76 -5.49 -10.46
CA VAL A 51 -1.84 -5.56 -9.47
C VAL A 51 -1.71 -4.40 -8.50
N PRO A 52 -2.82 -3.88 -7.95
CA PRO A 52 -4.21 -4.32 -8.13
C PRO A 52 -4.83 -3.88 -9.46
N LEU A 53 -5.82 -4.64 -9.91
CA LEU A 53 -6.71 -4.28 -11.01
C LEU A 53 -8.16 -4.53 -10.56
N LEU A 54 -8.99 -3.50 -10.60
CA LEU A 54 -10.42 -3.63 -10.35
C LEU A 54 -11.17 -3.78 -11.68
N VAL A 55 -12.07 -4.75 -11.77
CA VAL A 55 -12.98 -4.92 -12.90
C VAL A 55 -14.40 -4.71 -12.41
N ARG A 56 -15.10 -3.76 -13.03
CA ARG A 56 -16.49 -3.44 -12.72
C ARG A 56 -17.45 -4.49 -13.29
N ASP A 57 -18.69 -4.49 -12.80
CA ASP A 57 -19.74 -5.41 -13.28
C ASP A 57 -20.10 -5.20 -14.77
N ASP A 58 -19.78 -4.03 -15.34
CA ASP A 58 -19.91 -3.71 -16.77
C ASP A 58 -18.67 -4.10 -17.60
N GLY A 59 -17.69 -4.78 -16.98
CA GLY A 59 -16.46 -5.24 -17.61
C GLY A 59 -15.36 -4.18 -17.76
N ARG A 60 -15.58 -2.93 -17.34
CA ARG A 60 -14.53 -1.89 -17.40
C ARG A 60 -13.46 -2.15 -16.36
N MET A 61 -12.22 -2.04 -16.80
CA MET A 61 -11.03 -2.16 -15.96
C MET A 61 -10.65 -0.82 -15.36
N ILE A 62 -10.33 -0.81 -14.08
CA ILE A 62 -9.79 0.34 -13.35
C ILE A 62 -8.44 -0.08 -12.77
N PRO A 63 -7.33 0.27 -13.42
CA PRO A 63 -5.99 0.10 -12.88
C PRO A 63 -5.64 1.25 -11.93
N GLU A 64 -4.44 1.16 -11.32
CA GLU A 64 -3.85 2.11 -10.40
C GLU A 64 -4.58 2.17 -9.04
N SER A 65 -3.85 1.84 -7.98
CA SER A 65 -4.40 1.72 -6.62
C SER A 65 -5.10 3.00 -6.15
N SER A 66 -4.52 4.17 -6.41
CA SER A 66 -5.12 5.46 -6.06
C SER A 66 -6.42 5.72 -6.82
N ILE A 67 -6.45 5.38 -8.10
CA ILE A 67 -7.65 5.54 -8.96
C ILE A 67 -8.76 4.58 -8.53
N ILE A 68 -8.38 3.34 -8.12
CA ILE A 68 -9.34 2.40 -7.54
C ILE A 68 -9.96 2.98 -6.26
N LEU A 69 -9.15 3.55 -5.36
CA LEU A 69 -9.66 4.16 -4.13
C LEU A 69 -10.57 5.38 -4.40
N GLU A 70 -10.24 6.23 -5.39
CA GLU A 70 -11.12 7.32 -5.82
C GLU A 70 -12.45 6.80 -6.38
N TYR A 71 -12.39 5.75 -7.20
CA TYR A 71 -13.60 5.11 -7.73
C TYR A 71 -14.49 4.55 -6.60
N LEU A 72 -13.90 3.88 -5.61
CA LEU A 72 -14.63 3.36 -4.46
C LEU A 72 -15.29 4.48 -3.66
N ASP A 73 -14.59 5.60 -3.48
CA ASP A 73 -15.10 6.74 -2.72
C ASP A 73 -16.28 7.42 -3.42
N GLN A 74 -16.24 7.51 -4.75
CA GLN A 74 -17.32 8.05 -5.57
C GLN A 74 -18.52 7.10 -5.69
N THR A 75 -18.26 5.79 -5.79
CA THR A 75 -19.30 4.77 -6.02
C THR A 75 -20.06 4.42 -4.74
N PHE A 76 -19.38 4.48 -3.59
CA PHE A 76 -19.94 4.16 -2.28
C PHE A 76 -19.92 5.36 -1.33
N PRO A 77 -20.69 6.43 -1.62
CA PRO A 77 -20.64 7.68 -0.85
C PRO A 77 -21.23 7.55 0.56
N GLN A 78 -21.97 6.48 0.85
CA GLN A 78 -22.55 6.19 2.17
C GLN A 78 -21.54 5.56 3.14
N SER A 79 -20.42 5.04 2.63
CA SER A 79 -19.33 4.49 3.44
C SER A 79 -18.41 5.61 3.93
N PRO A 80 -17.51 5.34 4.91
CA PRO A 80 -16.50 6.30 5.32
C PRO A 80 -15.71 6.84 4.12
N ARG A 81 -15.55 8.16 4.06
CA ARG A 81 -14.82 8.80 2.96
C ARG A 81 -13.32 8.63 3.14
N LEU A 82 -12.64 8.23 2.06
CA LEU A 82 -11.19 8.17 1.99
C LEU A 82 -10.58 9.47 1.44
N ILE A 83 -11.41 10.28 0.78
CA ILE A 83 -11.02 11.59 0.24
C ILE A 83 -12.01 12.62 0.77
N PRO A 84 -11.55 13.67 1.49
CA PRO A 84 -12.40 14.73 2.00
C PRO A 84 -13.23 15.42 0.91
N ALA A 85 -14.34 16.02 1.32
CA ALA A 85 -15.19 16.79 0.40
C ALA A 85 -14.59 18.16 0.04
N ASP A 86 -13.86 18.76 0.98
CA ASP A 86 -13.13 20.00 0.74
C ASP A 86 -12.04 19.77 -0.29
N GLN A 87 -11.90 20.68 -1.26
CA GLN A 87 -10.98 20.50 -2.39
C GLN A 87 -9.51 20.64 -1.97
N GLU A 88 -9.21 21.49 -0.97
CA GLU A 88 -7.85 21.66 -0.50
C GLU A 88 -7.40 20.47 0.34
N ASP A 89 -8.26 20.00 1.24
CA ASP A 89 -8.01 18.79 2.02
C ASP A 89 -7.87 17.56 1.10
N ALA A 90 -8.72 17.45 0.07
CA ALA A 90 -8.64 16.39 -0.92
C ALA A 90 -7.31 16.44 -1.72
N ARG A 91 -6.82 17.65 -2.02
CA ARG A 91 -5.51 17.85 -2.68
C ARG A 91 -4.36 17.39 -1.78
N GLN A 92 -4.43 17.71 -0.49
CA GLN A 92 -3.44 17.25 0.49
C GLN A 92 -3.43 15.72 0.63
N VAL A 93 -4.60 15.09 0.67
CA VAL A 93 -4.72 13.62 0.68
C VAL A 93 -4.05 13.01 -0.55
N ARG A 94 -4.34 13.53 -1.75
CA ARG A 94 -3.73 13.04 -3.00
C ARG A 94 -2.22 13.29 -3.07
N LEU A 95 -1.76 14.42 -2.55
CA LEU A 95 -0.33 14.71 -2.47
C LEU A 95 0.39 13.68 -1.58
N LEU A 96 -0.13 13.45 -0.37
CA LEU A 96 0.45 12.48 0.58
C LEU A 96 0.39 11.05 0.05
N ASP A 97 -0.71 10.66 -0.60
CA ASP A 97 -0.84 9.38 -1.30
C ASP A 97 0.27 9.21 -2.35
N ARG A 98 0.47 10.20 -3.22
CA ARG A 98 1.53 10.17 -4.23
C ARG A 98 2.93 10.15 -3.60
N MET A 99 3.14 10.91 -2.53
CA MET A 99 4.43 10.90 -1.83
C MET A 99 4.72 9.53 -1.20
N CYS A 100 3.72 8.91 -0.58
CA CYS A 100 3.86 7.55 -0.05
C CYS A 100 4.14 6.53 -1.15
N ASP A 101 3.47 6.59 -2.29
CA ASP A 101 3.71 5.69 -3.42
C ASP A 101 5.15 5.85 -3.96
N LEU A 102 5.58 7.08 -4.25
CA LEU A 102 6.83 7.35 -4.97
C LEU A 102 8.07 7.42 -4.07
N TYR A 103 7.94 7.95 -2.85
CA TYR A 103 9.09 8.23 -1.99
C TYR A 103 9.24 7.26 -0.82
N LEU A 104 8.18 6.49 -0.50
CA LEU A 104 8.24 5.43 0.49
C LEU A 104 8.13 4.04 -0.16
N ASN A 105 7.04 3.78 -0.91
CA ASN A 105 6.75 2.45 -1.40
C ASN A 105 7.72 1.99 -2.51
N ASP A 106 8.02 2.84 -3.50
CA ASP A 106 8.96 2.48 -4.57
C ASP A 106 10.35 2.08 -4.04
N PRO A 107 11.00 2.85 -3.12
CA PRO A 107 12.25 2.41 -2.51
C PRO A 107 12.11 1.11 -1.70
N VAL A 108 11.02 0.95 -0.94
CA VAL A 108 10.78 -0.31 -0.17
C VAL A 108 10.64 -1.50 -1.09
N VAL A 109 9.87 -1.38 -2.19
CA VAL A 109 9.76 -2.44 -3.20
C VAL A 109 11.12 -2.74 -3.83
N SER A 110 11.94 -1.71 -4.09
CA SER A 110 13.29 -1.90 -4.59
C SER A 110 14.16 -2.72 -3.64
N MET A 111 14.10 -2.44 -2.33
CA MET A 111 14.81 -3.20 -1.29
C MET A 111 14.32 -4.66 -1.23
N ILE A 112 13.01 -4.88 -1.28
CA ILE A 112 12.42 -6.24 -1.29
C ILE A 112 12.92 -7.03 -2.51
N LEU A 113 12.83 -6.46 -3.71
CA LEU A 113 13.26 -7.13 -4.93
C LEU A 113 14.75 -7.39 -4.93
N GLU A 114 15.55 -6.49 -4.37
CA GLU A 114 16.99 -6.68 -4.22
C GLU A 114 17.32 -7.81 -3.25
N SER A 115 16.64 -7.88 -2.11
CA SER A 115 16.83 -8.93 -1.10
C SER A 115 16.45 -10.34 -1.58
N TRP A 116 15.64 -10.46 -2.62
CA TRP A 116 15.28 -11.77 -3.21
C TRP A 116 16.33 -12.31 -4.18
N LYS A 117 17.28 -11.49 -4.60
CA LYS A 117 18.40 -11.97 -5.42
C LYS A 117 19.34 -12.83 -4.57
N PRO A 118 20.03 -13.84 -5.18
CA PRO A 118 21.13 -14.52 -4.51
C PRO A 118 22.19 -13.52 -4.03
N GLU A 119 22.75 -13.72 -2.82
CA GLU A 119 23.72 -12.79 -2.21
C GLU A 119 24.80 -12.25 -3.18
N PRO A 120 25.44 -13.07 -4.04
CA PRO A 120 26.45 -12.55 -4.97
C PRO A 120 25.92 -11.61 -6.05
N GLN A 121 24.59 -11.53 -6.21
CA GLN A 121 23.90 -10.69 -7.20
C GLN A 121 23.23 -9.48 -6.58
N GLN A 122 23.26 -9.37 -5.24
CA GLN A 122 22.70 -8.22 -4.53
C GLN A 122 23.62 -7.00 -4.69
N ASP A 123 23.01 -5.88 -5.00
CA ASP A 123 23.70 -4.60 -5.17
C ASP A 123 23.49 -3.73 -3.92
N SER A 124 24.55 -3.58 -3.11
CA SER A 124 24.50 -2.77 -1.89
C SER A 124 24.21 -1.30 -2.19
N GLU A 125 24.62 -0.77 -3.35
CA GLU A 125 24.35 0.63 -3.71
C GLU A 125 22.85 0.87 -3.91
N VAL A 126 22.13 -0.12 -4.46
CA VAL A 126 20.66 -0.07 -4.58
C VAL A 126 20.02 -0.05 -3.20
N MET A 127 20.48 -0.90 -2.29
CA MET A 127 19.98 -0.96 -0.91
C MET A 127 20.24 0.35 -0.16
N ASP A 128 21.45 0.89 -0.24
CA ASP A 128 21.84 2.12 0.45
C ASP A 128 21.04 3.33 -0.06
N LYS A 129 20.88 3.50 -1.37
CA LYS A 129 20.08 4.56 -1.97
C LYS A 129 18.61 4.46 -1.59
N ALA A 130 18.07 3.24 -1.55
CA ALA A 130 16.69 3.02 -1.14
C ALA A 130 16.50 3.35 0.35
N ALA A 131 17.42 2.91 1.22
CA ALA A 131 17.40 3.20 2.64
C ALA A 131 17.49 4.71 2.94
N GLU A 132 18.32 5.44 2.21
CA GLU A 132 18.42 6.91 2.33
C GLU A 132 17.07 7.59 2.00
N ARG A 133 16.42 7.18 0.90
CA ARG A 133 15.10 7.69 0.48
C ARG A 133 14.02 7.38 1.51
N VAL A 134 14.00 6.16 2.03
CA VAL A 134 13.07 5.75 3.11
C VAL A 134 13.31 6.60 4.35
N GLY A 135 14.57 6.77 4.78
CA GLY A 135 14.92 7.60 5.92
C GLY A 135 14.51 9.07 5.77
N LEU A 136 14.61 9.62 4.54
CA LEU A 136 14.12 10.97 4.25
C LEU A 136 12.59 11.04 4.42
N MET A 137 11.87 10.05 3.91
CA MET A 137 10.41 10.00 4.02
C MET A 137 9.95 9.79 5.47
N TYR A 138 10.68 9.02 6.28
CA TYR A 138 10.39 8.87 7.70
C TYR A 138 10.49 10.20 8.47
N ARG A 139 11.54 10.99 8.22
CA ARG A 139 11.67 12.33 8.83
C ARG A 139 10.51 13.22 8.40
N PHE A 140 10.21 13.26 7.09
CA PHE A 140 9.09 14.03 6.57
C PHE A 140 7.77 13.63 7.22
N LEU A 141 7.46 12.32 7.31
CA LEU A 141 6.23 11.83 7.94
C LEU A 141 6.20 12.13 9.43
N GLY A 142 7.34 12.00 10.14
CA GLY A 142 7.42 12.32 11.56
C GLY A 142 7.09 13.80 11.83
N ASP A 143 7.69 14.71 11.07
CA ASP A 143 7.41 16.14 11.19
C ASP A 143 5.94 16.45 10.81
N HIS A 144 5.47 15.84 9.73
CA HIS A 144 4.11 16.03 9.22
C HIS A 144 3.03 15.54 10.19
N LEU A 145 3.28 14.46 10.94
CA LEU A 145 2.37 13.89 11.92
C LEU A 145 2.28 14.68 13.25
N SER A 146 3.11 15.71 13.43
CA SER A 146 3.06 16.52 14.63
C SER A 146 1.67 17.15 14.81
N GLY A 147 0.99 16.81 15.91
CA GLY A 147 -0.37 17.27 16.22
C GLY A 147 -1.47 16.68 15.35
N ARG A 148 -1.22 15.57 14.64
CA ARG A 148 -2.20 14.87 13.80
C ARG A 148 -2.33 13.40 14.20
N ASP A 149 -3.56 12.90 14.12
CA ASP A 149 -3.84 11.48 14.35
C ASP A 149 -3.59 10.62 13.10
N PHE A 150 -3.82 11.18 11.91
CA PHE A 150 -3.63 10.54 10.61
C PHE A 150 -2.88 11.47 9.67
N LEU A 151 -2.43 10.94 8.53
CA LEU A 151 -1.63 11.71 7.57
C LEU A 151 -2.35 12.96 7.05
N ALA A 152 -3.66 12.93 6.90
CA ALA A 152 -4.44 14.09 6.48
C ALA A 152 -5.36 14.63 7.59
N GLY A 153 -4.81 14.84 8.78
CA GLY A 153 -5.55 15.41 9.92
C GLY A 153 -6.06 14.36 10.90
N ASN A 154 -7.37 14.41 11.23
CA ASN A 154 -7.97 13.58 12.28
C ASN A 154 -8.83 12.43 11.74
N GLN A 155 -8.76 12.15 10.44
CA GLN A 155 -9.53 11.08 9.80
C GLN A 155 -8.62 10.19 8.96
N PHE A 156 -8.91 8.88 8.99
CA PHE A 156 -8.27 7.92 8.12
C PHE A 156 -8.65 8.19 6.66
N THR A 157 -7.64 8.25 5.77
CA THR A 157 -7.82 8.63 4.37
C THR A 157 -7.06 7.70 3.43
N MET A 158 -7.17 7.95 2.13
CA MET A 158 -6.39 7.28 1.09
C MET A 158 -4.86 7.41 1.32
N ALA A 159 -4.41 8.51 1.92
CA ALA A 159 -3.00 8.70 2.26
C ALA A 159 -2.51 7.65 3.28
N ASP A 160 -3.33 7.33 4.28
CA ASP A 160 -3.01 6.30 5.26
C ASP A 160 -3.02 4.91 4.63
N CYS A 161 -3.96 4.63 3.71
CA CYS A 161 -3.94 3.41 2.91
C CYS A 161 -2.62 3.24 2.15
N ALA A 162 -2.05 4.34 1.64
CA ALA A 162 -0.80 4.33 0.89
C ALA A 162 0.45 4.18 1.76
N ALA A 163 0.40 4.67 3.01
CA ALA A 163 1.55 4.64 3.92
C ALA A 163 1.70 3.31 4.67
N ILE A 164 0.59 2.71 5.10
CA ILE A 164 0.61 1.55 6.01
C ILE A 164 1.33 0.33 5.43
N PRO A 165 1.06 -0.14 4.19
CA PRO A 165 1.74 -1.30 3.65
C PRO A 165 3.26 -1.13 3.52
N PRO A 166 3.78 -0.04 2.91
CA PRO A 166 5.22 0.12 2.82
C PRO A 166 5.90 0.33 4.18
N LEU A 167 5.26 0.96 5.17
CA LEU A 167 5.81 1.04 6.52
C LEU A 167 5.98 -0.33 7.16
N TYR A 168 5.04 -1.25 6.94
CA TYR A 168 5.17 -2.62 7.42
C TYR A 168 6.40 -3.31 6.84
N PHE A 169 6.53 -3.33 5.52
CA PHE A 169 7.65 -3.99 4.87
C PHE A 169 9.00 -3.29 5.16
N ALA A 170 9.00 -1.98 5.25
CA ALA A 170 10.20 -1.21 5.51
C ALA A 170 10.85 -1.52 6.88
N LYS A 171 10.07 -1.93 7.89
CA LYS A 171 10.61 -2.32 9.21
C LYS A 171 11.67 -3.41 9.14
N THR A 172 11.60 -4.27 8.14
CA THR A 172 12.59 -5.33 7.92
C THR A 172 13.96 -4.79 7.52
N PHE A 173 14.00 -3.64 6.87
CA PHE A 173 15.22 -3.05 6.30
C PHE A 173 15.67 -1.79 7.02
N ALA A 174 14.72 -0.99 7.49
CA ALA A 174 14.96 0.31 8.09
C ALA A 174 13.94 0.57 9.21
N ASP A 175 14.38 0.46 10.45
CA ASP A 175 13.54 0.73 11.61
C ASP A 175 13.26 2.22 11.76
N PHE A 176 12.01 2.57 12.09
CA PHE A 176 11.57 3.95 12.35
C PHE A 176 11.17 4.21 13.81
N SER A 177 11.44 3.29 14.73
CA SER A 177 11.09 3.44 16.15
C SER A 177 11.71 4.68 16.80
N SER A 178 12.83 5.19 16.26
CA SER A 178 13.45 6.43 16.69
C SER A 178 12.71 7.70 16.24
N VAL A 179 11.74 7.60 15.34
CA VAL A 179 10.91 8.72 14.89
C VAL A 179 9.59 8.68 15.64
N GLY A 180 9.53 9.29 16.83
CA GLY A 180 8.46 9.10 17.80
C GLY A 180 7.06 9.31 17.24
N GLN A 181 6.80 10.38 16.49
CA GLN A 181 5.49 10.69 15.90
C GLN A 181 5.07 9.62 14.87
N LEU A 182 6.02 9.09 14.12
CA LEU A 182 5.76 8.02 13.13
C LEU A 182 5.49 6.70 13.85
N GLN A 183 6.20 6.41 14.95
CA GLN A 183 5.95 5.24 15.78
C GLN A 183 4.55 5.32 16.43
N ASP A 184 4.19 6.47 17.01
CA ASP A 184 2.85 6.69 17.61
C ASP A 184 1.73 6.52 16.57
N TYR A 185 1.95 7.03 15.36
CA TYR A 185 1.03 6.83 14.23
C TYR A 185 0.91 5.33 13.89
N TRP A 186 2.04 4.64 13.72
CA TRP A 186 2.07 3.21 13.44
C TRP A 186 1.30 2.40 14.48
N ASP A 187 1.53 2.66 15.77
CA ASP A 187 0.87 1.97 16.87
C ASP A 187 -0.65 2.19 16.82
N ARG A 188 -1.09 3.38 16.47
CA ARG A 188 -2.51 3.72 16.29
C ARG A 188 -3.13 3.02 15.10
N VAL A 189 -2.53 3.12 13.91
CA VAL A 189 -3.13 2.55 12.70
C VAL A 189 -3.09 1.03 12.69
N SER A 190 -2.10 0.41 13.33
CA SER A 190 -1.98 -1.05 13.47
C SER A 190 -3.13 -1.68 14.26
N GLN A 191 -3.83 -0.92 15.11
CA GLN A 191 -4.97 -1.38 15.88
C GLN A 191 -6.32 -1.26 15.12
N ARG A 192 -6.32 -0.70 13.91
CA ARG A 192 -7.56 -0.57 13.14
C ARG A 192 -8.04 -1.94 12.65
N PRO A 193 -9.35 -2.22 12.75
CA PRO A 193 -9.91 -3.51 12.30
C PRO A 193 -9.57 -3.87 10.85
N ALA A 194 -9.58 -2.89 9.94
CA ALA A 194 -9.21 -3.10 8.54
C ALA A 194 -7.74 -3.50 8.37
N VAL A 195 -6.84 -2.89 9.14
CA VAL A 195 -5.40 -3.18 9.11
C VAL A 195 -5.13 -4.57 9.69
N ILE A 196 -5.73 -4.88 10.85
CA ILE A 196 -5.62 -6.22 11.48
C ILE A 196 -6.13 -7.31 10.52
N ARG A 197 -7.29 -7.07 9.90
CA ARG A 197 -7.85 -8.00 8.92
C ARG A 197 -6.91 -8.22 7.74
N MET A 198 -6.43 -7.14 7.14
CA MET A 198 -5.54 -7.20 5.99
C MET A 198 -4.26 -7.99 6.30
N TRP A 199 -3.61 -7.73 7.46
CA TRP A 199 -2.41 -8.48 7.86
C TRP A 199 -2.69 -9.95 8.13
N ARG A 200 -3.77 -10.28 8.84
CA ARG A 200 -4.15 -11.66 9.08
C ARG A 200 -4.37 -12.45 7.79
N GLU A 201 -4.96 -11.81 6.78
CA GLU A 201 -5.17 -12.44 5.47
C GLU A 201 -3.88 -12.52 4.64
N ALA A 202 -2.97 -11.54 4.78
CA ALA A 202 -1.71 -11.49 4.05
C ALA A 202 -0.61 -12.38 4.68
N GLU A 203 -0.64 -12.60 5.98
CA GLU A 203 0.41 -13.28 6.75
C GLU A 203 0.88 -14.61 6.13
N PRO A 204 0.02 -15.55 5.72
CA PRO A 204 0.47 -16.81 5.14
C PRO A 204 1.30 -16.62 3.86
N TYR A 205 0.95 -15.62 3.05
CA TYR A 205 1.64 -15.33 1.79
C TYR A 205 2.97 -14.62 2.01
N VAL A 206 3.01 -13.70 2.97
CA VAL A 206 4.24 -12.97 3.33
C VAL A 206 5.25 -13.91 3.97
N ARG A 207 4.84 -14.80 4.89
CA ARG A 207 5.72 -15.81 5.49
C ARG A 207 6.29 -16.77 4.44
N ALA A 208 5.43 -17.29 3.58
CA ALA A 208 5.87 -18.17 2.49
C ALA A 208 6.93 -17.50 1.61
N LEU A 209 6.80 -16.19 1.38
CA LEU A 209 7.76 -15.40 0.62
C LEU A 209 9.10 -15.25 1.35
N MET A 210 9.07 -15.17 2.69
CA MET A 210 10.27 -15.05 3.53
C MET A 210 10.94 -16.41 3.84
N GLY A 211 10.35 -17.53 3.36
CA GLY A 211 10.87 -18.87 3.60
C GLY A 211 10.57 -19.42 5.00
N GLU A 212 9.56 -18.89 5.67
CA GLU A 212 9.09 -19.30 6.99
C GLU A 212 7.90 -20.26 6.93
#